data_f6ee1aad48ec37688a7af519e21ec2a2
#
_entry.id   f6ee1aad48ec37688a7af519e21ec2a2
#
_cell.length_a   1.000
_cell.length_b   1.000
_cell.length_c   1.000
_cell.angle_alpha   90.00
_cell.angle_beta   90.00
_cell.angle_gamma   90.00
#
_symmetry.space_group_name_H-M   'P 1'
#
loop_
_entity.id
_entity.type
_entity.pdbx_description
1 polymer ?
#
loop_
_entity_poly.entity_id
_entity_poly.type
_entity_poly.pdbx_seq_one_letter_code
_entity_poly.pdbx_strand_id
1 'polypeptide(L)'
;PHVIEIRKAGLETYRATITPREGQPQVVEYALRTSGEARVAAIAGRRSTVLGQELVRVTGGRFTMGSPRREPGRRSNETERIVELRRPFYLAKHQVTNREFREFRSGHQSSIFKDESLELDRQPVVRVTWQDAAAFCNWLSERDKLPPAYVRRGDRLELAEPATIGYRLPTEAEWEFAARHRWCCRAAR
;
A
#
# COMPACT_ATOMS: atom_id res chain seq x y z
N PRO A 1 13.58 25.93 28.97
CA PRO A 1 13.56 24.83 28.03
C PRO A 1 14.84 24.78 27.19
N HIS A 2 15.44 23.61 27.06
CA HIS A 2 16.62 23.38 26.22
C HIS A 2 16.25 22.50 25.06
N VAL A 3 16.76 22.82 23.86
CA VAL A 3 16.57 21.99 22.66
C VAL A 3 17.75 21.02 22.59
N ILE A 4 17.44 19.72 22.60
CA ILE A 4 18.41 18.67 22.34
C ILE A 4 18.26 18.25 20.86
N GLU A 5 19.37 18.16 20.17
CA GLU A 5 19.43 17.67 18.80
C GLU A 5 20.42 16.51 18.73
N ILE A 6 19.95 15.33 18.27
CA ILE A 6 20.78 14.15 18.06
C ILE A 6 20.89 13.91 16.57
N ARG A 7 22.13 13.90 16.03
CA ARG A 7 22.45 13.69 14.63
C ARG A 7 23.39 12.50 14.45
N LYS A 8 23.13 11.69 13.42
CA LYS A 8 24.04 10.65 12.94
C LYS A 8 23.94 10.58 11.43
N ALA A 9 25.08 10.47 10.75
CA ALA A 9 25.12 10.37 9.29
C ALA A 9 24.24 9.22 8.78
N GLY A 10 23.39 9.49 7.77
CA GLY A 10 22.46 8.53 7.19
C GLY A 10 21.15 8.29 7.98
N LEU A 11 20.98 8.96 9.12
CA LEU A 11 19.77 8.86 9.94
C LEU A 11 19.07 10.22 10.05
N GLU A 12 17.77 10.21 10.36
CA GLU A 12 17.03 11.45 10.61
C GLU A 12 17.46 12.11 11.92
N THR A 13 17.49 13.43 11.88
CA THR A 13 17.84 14.23 13.06
C THR A 13 16.65 14.23 14.04
N TYR A 14 16.90 13.80 15.26
CA TYR A 14 15.92 13.93 16.34
C TYR A 14 16.09 15.27 17.06
N ARG A 15 14.96 15.96 17.29
CA ARG A 15 14.89 17.19 18.10
C ARG A 15 13.85 17.05 19.19
N ALA A 16 14.21 17.38 20.42
CA ALA A 16 13.29 17.46 21.53
C ALA A 16 13.57 18.71 22.37
N THR A 17 12.49 19.32 22.87
CA THR A 17 12.60 20.39 23.87
C THR A 17 12.40 19.78 25.24
N ILE A 18 13.38 19.90 26.10
CA ILE A 18 13.32 19.44 27.50
C ILE A 18 13.38 20.63 28.46
N THR A 19 12.62 20.55 29.52
CA THR A 19 12.72 21.50 30.66
C THR A 19 13.37 20.76 31.80
N PRO A 20 14.65 21.04 32.11
CA PRO A 20 15.35 20.42 33.24
C PRO A 20 14.62 20.68 34.54
N ARG A 21 14.57 19.65 35.38
CA ARG A 21 14.11 19.77 36.78
C ARG A 21 15.32 19.67 37.68
N GLU A 22 15.45 20.59 38.62
CA GLU A 22 16.55 20.66 39.56
C GLU A 22 16.62 19.37 40.40
N GLY A 23 17.82 18.78 40.51
CA GLY A 23 18.06 17.59 41.31
C GLY A 23 17.60 16.24 40.73
N GLN A 24 17.07 16.20 39.53
CA GLN A 24 16.66 14.94 38.89
C GLN A 24 17.36 14.71 37.52
N PRO A 25 18.12 13.61 37.36
CA PRO A 25 18.66 13.26 36.07
C PRO A 25 17.49 12.90 35.12
N GLN A 26 17.47 13.54 33.96
CA GLN A 26 16.51 13.22 32.89
C GLN A 26 17.22 12.44 31.80
N VAL A 27 16.79 11.20 31.57
CA VAL A 27 17.28 10.34 30.49
C VAL A 27 16.34 10.45 29.32
N VAL A 28 16.85 10.81 28.14
CA VAL A 28 16.12 10.79 26.88
C VAL A 28 16.67 9.66 26.04
N GLU A 29 15.91 8.56 25.95
CA GLU A 29 16.23 7.45 25.07
C GLU A 29 15.50 7.65 23.74
N TYR A 30 16.24 7.63 22.64
CA TYR A 30 15.67 7.71 21.31
C TYR A 30 16.43 6.83 20.31
N ALA A 31 15.70 5.99 19.58
CA ALA A 31 16.25 5.23 18.47
C ALA A 31 16.23 6.09 17.22
N LEU A 32 17.40 6.53 16.76
CA LEU A 32 17.53 7.21 15.47
C LEU A 32 17.12 6.25 14.34
N ARG A 33 16.24 6.72 13.45
CA ARG A 33 15.70 5.96 12.34
C ARG A 33 16.32 6.45 11.04
N THR A 34 16.45 5.53 10.07
CA THR A 34 16.70 5.94 8.67
C THR A 34 15.50 6.75 8.17
N SER A 35 15.73 7.61 7.18
CA SER A 35 14.64 8.36 6.54
C SER A 35 13.54 7.43 5.98
N GLY A 36 13.90 6.20 5.61
CA GLY A 36 12.93 5.17 5.23
C GLY A 36 12.06 4.71 6.41
N GLU A 37 12.67 4.39 7.56
CA GLU A 37 11.95 3.94 8.76
C GLU A 37 11.06 5.03 9.37
N ALA A 38 11.52 6.28 9.37
CA ALA A 38 10.73 7.41 9.82
C ALA A 38 9.53 7.66 8.90
N ARG A 39 9.71 7.53 7.58
CA ARG A 39 8.60 7.56 6.61
C ARG A 39 7.63 6.41 6.83
N VAL A 40 8.10 5.19 7.04
CA VAL A 40 7.25 4.03 7.39
C VAL A 40 6.44 4.31 8.65
N ALA A 41 7.05 4.88 9.69
CA ALA A 41 6.34 5.24 10.92
C ALA A 41 5.29 6.33 10.70
N ALA A 42 5.58 7.33 9.85
CA ALA A 42 4.62 8.38 9.48
C ALA A 42 3.43 7.83 8.66
N ILE A 43 3.67 6.78 7.85
CA ILE A 43 2.63 6.10 7.07
C ILE A 43 1.83 5.12 7.92
N ALA A 44 2.41 4.55 8.97
CA ALA A 44 1.71 3.60 9.86
C ALA A 44 0.43 4.18 10.49
N GLY A 45 0.31 5.51 10.55
CA GLY A 45 -0.90 6.22 10.94
C GLY A 45 -1.82 6.66 9.79
N ARG A 46 -1.36 6.57 8.53
CA ARG A 46 -2.12 7.04 7.37
C ARG A 46 -3.16 5.98 6.99
N ARG A 47 -4.43 6.36 7.07
CA ARG A 47 -5.55 5.50 6.70
C ARG A 47 -6.15 5.81 5.33
N SER A 48 -5.59 6.75 4.59
CA SER A 48 -6.04 7.12 3.25
C SER A 48 -4.89 7.63 2.39
N THR A 49 -5.03 7.50 1.07
CA THR A 49 -4.14 8.10 0.08
C THR A 49 -4.49 9.57 -0.14
N VAL A 50 -3.65 10.31 -0.89
CA VAL A 50 -3.94 11.69 -1.32
C VAL A 50 -5.23 11.80 -2.13
N LEU A 51 -5.66 10.74 -2.81
CA LEU A 51 -6.93 10.68 -3.55
C LEU A 51 -8.13 10.35 -2.66
N GLY A 52 -7.92 10.18 -1.35
CA GLY A 52 -8.98 9.83 -0.41
C GLY A 52 -9.33 8.34 -0.37
N GLN A 53 -8.55 7.47 -1.02
CA GLN A 53 -8.76 6.02 -0.93
C GLN A 53 -8.49 5.55 0.49
N GLU A 54 -9.49 4.95 1.12
CA GLU A 54 -9.36 4.37 2.45
C GLU A 54 -8.47 3.13 2.42
N LEU A 55 -7.48 3.09 3.30
CA LEU A 55 -6.54 1.97 3.44
C LEU A 55 -6.85 1.19 4.70
N VAL A 56 -6.99 -0.11 4.57
CA VAL A 56 -7.23 -1.04 5.67
C VAL A 56 -5.93 -1.76 6.01
N ARG A 57 -5.57 -1.76 7.28
CA ARG A 57 -4.40 -2.50 7.76
C ARG A 57 -4.74 -3.98 7.87
N VAL A 58 -4.02 -4.81 7.15
CA VAL A 58 -4.09 -6.27 7.20
C VAL A 58 -2.90 -6.79 7.98
N THR A 59 -3.16 -7.53 9.06
CA THR A 59 -2.10 -7.99 9.98
C THR A 59 -1.29 -9.16 9.44
N GLY A 60 -1.74 -9.77 8.36
CA GLY A 60 -1.17 -11.01 7.86
C GLY A 60 -1.63 -12.22 8.68
N GLY A 61 -1.00 -13.35 8.44
CA GLY A 61 -1.30 -14.63 9.09
C GLY A 61 -1.09 -15.83 8.16
N ARG A 62 -1.42 -17.01 8.66
CA ARG A 62 -1.33 -18.28 7.91
C ARG A 62 -2.70 -18.66 7.36
N PHE A 63 -2.76 -19.03 6.09
CA PHE A 63 -4.00 -19.46 5.44
C PHE A 63 -3.73 -20.48 4.33
N THR A 64 -4.77 -21.18 3.90
CA THR A 64 -4.71 -22.04 2.72
C THR A 64 -5.14 -21.21 1.50
N MET A 65 -4.20 -20.94 0.61
CA MET A 65 -4.41 -20.26 -0.67
C MET A 65 -4.80 -21.29 -1.74
N GLY A 66 -5.66 -20.91 -2.67
CA GLY A 66 -6.15 -21.78 -3.74
C GLY A 66 -7.52 -22.35 -3.43
N SER A 67 -8.04 -23.20 -4.31
CA SER A 67 -9.38 -23.74 -4.25
C SER A 67 -9.38 -25.27 -4.13
N PRO A 68 -10.27 -25.86 -3.27
CA PRO A 68 -10.37 -27.30 -3.14
C PRO A 68 -10.81 -27.94 -4.47
N ARG A 69 -10.36 -29.17 -4.70
CA ARG A 69 -10.58 -29.87 -6.00
C ARG A 69 -12.07 -29.96 -6.44
N ARG A 70 -13.00 -29.90 -5.48
CA ARG A 70 -14.45 -30.04 -5.72
C ARG A 70 -15.15 -28.69 -5.91
N GLU A 71 -14.43 -27.56 -5.85
CA GLU A 71 -15.04 -26.24 -6.01
C GLU A 71 -15.49 -26.02 -7.46
N PRO A 72 -16.78 -25.69 -7.71
CA PRO A 72 -17.26 -25.40 -9.05
C PRO A 72 -16.53 -24.18 -9.66
N GLY A 73 -16.09 -24.31 -10.91
CA GLY A 73 -15.37 -23.24 -11.62
C GLY A 73 -13.88 -23.16 -11.30
N ARG A 74 -13.35 -24.04 -10.44
CA ARG A 74 -11.91 -24.12 -10.15
C ARG A 74 -11.09 -24.34 -11.41
N ARG A 75 -9.96 -23.63 -11.52
CA ARG A 75 -8.97 -23.80 -12.57
C ARG A 75 -7.84 -24.71 -12.13
N SER A 76 -7.11 -25.31 -13.07
CA SER A 76 -6.02 -26.25 -12.77
C SER A 76 -4.86 -25.64 -11.97
N ASN A 77 -4.65 -24.34 -12.09
CA ASN A 77 -3.58 -23.60 -11.40
C ASN A 77 -3.95 -23.17 -9.96
N GLU A 78 -5.18 -23.40 -9.52
CA GLU A 78 -5.66 -23.04 -8.18
C GLU A 78 -5.41 -24.17 -7.16
N THR A 79 -4.17 -24.71 -7.16
CA THR A 79 -3.79 -25.75 -6.21
C THR A 79 -3.68 -25.19 -4.80
N GLU A 80 -4.32 -25.89 -3.84
CA GLU A 80 -4.23 -25.51 -2.44
C GLU A 80 -2.80 -25.59 -1.91
N ARG A 81 -2.37 -24.53 -1.24
CA ARG A 81 -1.08 -24.44 -0.57
C ARG A 81 -1.18 -23.58 0.68
N ILE A 82 -0.41 -23.93 1.70
CA ILE A 82 -0.33 -23.12 2.91
C ILE A 82 0.63 -21.96 2.66
N VAL A 83 0.13 -20.73 2.90
CA VAL A 83 0.89 -19.49 2.77
C VAL A 83 0.89 -18.77 4.12
N GLU A 84 2.02 -18.18 4.48
CA GLU A 84 2.18 -17.36 5.66
C GLU A 84 2.59 -15.94 5.26
N LEU A 85 1.72 -14.97 5.52
CA LEU A 85 2.02 -13.55 5.38
C LEU A 85 2.55 -13.01 6.71
N ARG A 86 3.86 -12.85 6.79
CA ARG A 86 4.55 -12.50 8.06
C ARG A 86 4.53 -11.02 8.40
N ARG A 87 4.33 -10.16 7.41
CA ARG A 87 4.38 -8.71 7.60
C ARG A 87 3.00 -8.10 7.41
N PRO A 88 2.58 -7.16 8.25
CA PRO A 88 1.37 -6.39 8.00
C PRO A 88 1.55 -5.51 6.76
N PHE A 89 0.45 -5.28 6.05
CA PHE A 89 0.39 -4.39 4.90
C PHE A 89 -0.91 -3.60 4.90
N TYR A 90 -0.97 -2.56 4.08
CA TYR A 90 -2.19 -1.80 3.86
C TYR A 90 -2.77 -2.14 2.49
N LEU A 91 -4.07 -2.32 2.44
CA LEU A 91 -4.80 -2.58 1.21
C LEU A 91 -5.91 -1.55 1.05
N ALA A 92 -6.08 -1.02 -0.17
CA ALA A 92 -7.21 -0.15 -0.46
C ALA A 92 -8.53 -0.92 -0.26
N LYS A 93 -9.48 -0.28 0.43
CA LYS A 93 -10.79 -0.88 0.74
C LYS A 93 -11.61 -1.19 -0.51
N HIS A 94 -11.41 -0.38 -1.54
CA HIS A 94 -12.07 -0.51 -2.83
C HIS A 94 -11.04 -0.54 -3.95
N GLN A 95 -11.44 -1.09 -5.07
CA GLN A 95 -10.68 -1.00 -6.32
C GLN A 95 -10.52 0.46 -6.74
N VAL A 96 -9.44 0.76 -7.46
CA VAL A 96 -9.24 2.08 -8.07
C VAL A 96 -10.41 2.37 -9.02
N THR A 97 -11.01 3.54 -8.85
CA THR A 97 -12.17 3.98 -9.64
C THR A 97 -11.73 4.70 -10.92
N ASN A 98 -12.67 4.84 -11.87
CA ASN A 98 -12.44 5.61 -13.09
C ASN A 98 -11.99 7.05 -12.78
N ARG A 99 -12.64 7.71 -11.82
CA ARG A 99 -12.28 9.07 -11.40
C ARG A 99 -10.83 9.13 -10.93
N GLU A 100 -10.44 8.23 -10.03
CA GLU A 100 -9.09 8.19 -9.47
C GLU A 100 -8.03 7.89 -10.53
N PHE A 101 -8.32 7.00 -11.45
CA PHE A 101 -7.38 6.67 -12.51
C PHE A 101 -7.25 7.80 -13.55
N ARG A 102 -8.32 8.55 -13.81
CA ARG A 102 -8.30 9.74 -14.69
C ARG A 102 -7.47 10.90 -14.13
N GLU A 103 -7.27 10.98 -12.81
CA GLU A 103 -6.31 11.93 -12.22
C GLU A 103 -4.87 11.64 -12.67
N PHE A 104 -4.56 10.37 -12.94
CA PHE A 104 -3.28 9.94 -13.50
C PHE A 104 -3.26 10.03 -15.04
N ARG A 105 -4.33 9.59 -15.69
CA ARG A 105 -4.46 9.54 -17.15
C ARG A 105 -5.85 10.03 -17.57
N SER A 106 -5.96 11.32 -17.84
CA SER A 106 -7.25 11.99 -18.11
C SER A 106 -8.01 11.42 -19.32
N GLY A 107 -7.31 10.90 -20.33
CA GLY A 107 -7.92 10.30 -21.53
C GLY A 107 -8.29 8.82 -21.39
N HIS A 108 -8.19 8.21 -20.20
CA HIS A 108 -8.54 6.80 -20.04
C HIS A 108 -10.04 6.54 -20.20
N GLN A 109 -10.38 5.48 -20.93
CA GLN A 109 -11.75 5.01 -21.16
C GLN A 109 -11.88 3.53 -20.79
N SER A 110 -12.84 3.25 -19.91
CA SER A 110 -13.21 1.89 -19.47
C SER A 110 -14.16 1.19 -20.46
N SER A 111 -14.80 1.98 -21.37
CA SER A 111 -15.65 1.48 -22.44
C SER A 111 -16.98 0.85 -21.98
N ILE A 112 -17.57 0.02 -22.81
CA ILE A 112 -18.87 -0.60 -22.65
C ILE A 112 -18.70 -2.12 -22.58
N PHE A 113 -19.49 -2.77 -21.75
CA PHE A 113 -19.58 -4.24 -21.70
C PHE A 113 -21.05 -4.66 -21.66
N LYS A 114 -21.49 -5.48 -22.65
CA LYS A 114 -22.88 -5.94 -22.79
C LYS A 114 -23.90 -4.79 -22.73
N ASP A 115 -23.64 -3.75 -23.52
CA ASP A 115 -24.46 -2.53 -23.60
C ASP A 115 -24.52 -1.67 -22.32
N GLU A 116 -23.80 -2.06 -21.26
CA GLU A 116 -23.66 -1.29 -20.02
C GLU A 116 -22.39 -0.46 -20.04
N SER A 117 -22.51 0.82 -19.74
CA SER A 117 -21.34 1.72 -19.62
C SER A 117 -20.53 1.41 -18.37
N LEU A 118 -19.21 1.28 -18.54
CA LEU A 118 -18.25 1.13 -17.45
C LEU A 118 -17.52 2.43 -17.13
N GLU A 119 -18.04 3.57 -17.60
CA GLU A 119 -17.37 4.89 -17.53
C GLU A 119 -17.74 5.71 -16.30
N LEU A 120 -18.68 5.24 -15.46
CA LEU A 120 -19.08 6.03 -14.28
C LEU A 120 -17.91 6.24 -13.33
N ASP A 121 -17.80 7.42 -12.76
CA ASP A 121 -16.68 7.84 -11.92
C ASP A 121 -16.39 6.91 -10.74
N ARG A 122 -17.42 6.36 -10.13
CA ARG A 122 -17.31 5.47 -8.96
C ARG A 122 -17.18 3.98 -9.31
N GLN A 123 -17.29 3.62 -10.57
CA GLN A 123 -17.04 2.24 -11.00
C GLN A 123 -15.54 1.94 -10.99
N PRO A 124 -15.15 0.67 -10.75
CA PRO A 124 -13.77 0.23 -10.89
C PRO A 124 -13.25 0.52 -12.30
N VAL A 125 -12.04 1.03 -12.40
CA VAL A 125 -11.37 1.20 -13.69
C VAL A 125 -11.08 -0.15 -14.31
N VAL A 126 -11.36 -0.30 -15.60
CA VAL A 126 -11.07 -1.51 -16.38
C VAL A 126 -10.26 -1.16 -17.63
N ARG A 127 -9.85 -2.17 -18.41
CA ARG A 127 -8.99 -2.01 -19.60
C ARG A 127 -7.62 -1.37 -19.26
N VAL A 128 -7.10 -1.69 -18.09
CA VAL A 128 -5.81 -1.24 -17.60
C VAL A 128 -4.83 -2.41 -17.69
N THR A 129 -3.68 -2.19 -18.32
CA THR A 129 -2.60 -3.19 -18.32
C THR A 129 -1.92 -3.23 -16.96
N TRP A 130 -1.18 -4.31 -16.68
CA TRP A 130 -0.37 -4.39 -15.46
C TRP A 130 0.64 -3.22 -15.38
N GLN A 131 1.24 -2.84 -16.52
CA GLN A 131 2.19 -1.72 -16.62
C GLN A 131 1.53 -0.39 -16.29
N ASP A 132 0.30 -0.16 -16.75
CA ASP A 132 -0.46 1.04 -16.41
C ASP A 132 -0.80 1.10 -14.93
N ALA A 133 -1.20 -0.02 -14.35
CA ALA A 133 -1.49 -0.12 -12.92
C ALA A 133 -0.24 0.10 -12.06
N ALA A 134 0.92 -0.45 -12.46
CA ALA A 134 2.20 -0.22 -11.79
C ALA A 134 2.63 1.26 -11.90
N ALA A 135 2.43 1.88 -13.07
CA ALA A 135 2.72 3.30 -13.28
C ALA A 135 1.79 4.19 -12.43
N PHE A 136 0.51 3.86 -12.32
CA PHE A 136 -0.43 4.52 -11.42
C PHE A 136 0.04 4.44 -9.95
N CYS A 137 0.49 3.27 -9.50
CA CYS A 137 1.01 3.10 -8.14
C CYS A 137 2.24 4.00 -7.88
N ASN A 138 3.15 4.11 -8.84
CA ASN A 138 4.30 5.01 -8.73
C ASN A 138 3.87 6.48 -8.68
N TRP A 139 2.97 6.89 -9.57
CA TRP A 139 2.42 8.23 -9.59
C TRP A 139 1.71 8.59 -8.27
N LEU A 140 0.93 7.67 -7.73
CA LEU A 140 0.26 7.86 -6.44
C LEU A 140 1.26 7.95 -5.28
N SER A 141 2.33 7.15 -5.34
CA SER A 141 3.43 7.21 -4.37
C SER A 141 4.11 8.58 -4.37
N GLU A 142 4.41 9.12 -5.55
CA GLU A 142 5.00 10.44 -5.70
C GLU A 142 4.11 11.54 -5.12
N ARG A 143 2.80 11.50 -5.41
CA ARG A 143 1.82 12.43 -4.84
C ARG A 143 1.79 12.41 -3.31
N ASP A 144 1.96 11.22 -2.72
CA ASP A 144 2.04 11.01 -1.28
C ASP A 144 3.46 11.16 -0.71
N LYS A 145 4.42 11.60 -1.53
CA LYS A 145 5.84 11.78 -1.17
C LYS A 145 6.50 10.49 -0.69
N LEU A 146 6.10 9.37 -1.27
CA LEU A 146 6.68 8.04 -1.05
C LEU A 146 7.66 7.69 -2.18
N PRO A 147 8.68 6.88 -1.91
CA PRO A 147 9.52 6.34 -2.97
C PRO A 147 8.70 5.44 -3.90
N PRO A 148 8.99 5.40 -5.21
CA PRO A 148 8.30 4.52 -6.14
C PRO A 148 8.52 3.05 -5.77
N ALA A 149 7.49 2.22 -5.95
CA ALA A 149 7.60 0.77 -5.73
C ALA A 149 8.11 0.03 -6.96
N TYR A 150 8.04 0.64 -8.13
CA TYR A 150 8.48 0.04 -9.38
C TYR A 150 9.58 0.89 -10.01
N VAL A 151 10.57 0.23 -10.57
CA VAL A 151 11.66 0.82 -11.32
C VAL A 151 11.57 0.40 -12.79
N ARG A 152 11.99 1.28 -13.70
CA ARG A 152 12.03 0.98 -15.12
C ARG A 152 13.26 0.15 -15.43
N ARG A 153 13.06 -1.02 -16.06
CA ARG A 153 14.10 -1.86 -16.64
C ARG A 153 13.77 -2.12 -18.11
N GLY A 154 14.51 -1.48 -19.00
CA GLY A 154 14.15 -1.45 -20.42
C GLY A 154 12.76 -0.81 -20.61
N ASP A 155 11.86 -1.53 -21.29
CA ASP A 155 10.51 -1.06 -21.58
C ASP A 155 9.47 -1.43 -20.52
N ARG A 156 9.87 -2.10 -19.42
CA ARG A 156 8.96 -2.60 -18.39
C ARG A 156 9.22 -1.97 -17.03
N LEU A 157 8.17 -1.89 -16.25
CA LEU A 157 8.23 -1.61 -14.82
C LEU A 157 8.35 -2.94 -14.07
N GLU A 158 9.29 -3.00 -13.14
CA GLU A 158 9.52 -4.14 -12.25
C GLU A 158 9.57 -3.65 -10.80
N LEU A 159 9.24 -4.53 -9.84
CA LEU A 159 9.36 -4.17 -8.43
C LEU A 159 10.79 -3.76 -8.10
N ALA A 160 10.93 -2.70 -7.33
CA ALA A 160 12.22 -2.26 -6.83
C ALA A 160 12.81 -3.27 -5.85
N GLU A 161 14.11 -3.52 -5.98
CA GLU A 161 14.88 -4.32 -5.04
C GLU A 161 16.04 -3.46 -4.50
N PRO A 162 16.09 -3.26 -3.17
CA PRO A 162 15.14 -3.75 -2.15
C PRO A 162 13.75 -3.09 -2.25
N ALA A 163 12.72 -3.80 -1.75
CA ALA A 163 11.35 -3.32 -1.77
C ALA A 163 11.23 -1.98 -1.01
N THR A 164 10.50 -1.05 -1.60
CA THR A 164 10.22 0.27 -1.02
C THR A 164 8.90 0.26 -0.23
N ILE A 165 8.58 1.40 0.38
CA ILE A 165 7.31 1.64 1.08
C ILE A 165 6.26 2.31 0.20
N GLY A 166 6.54 2.47 -1.10
CA GLY A 166 5.60 3.03 -2.07
C GLY A 166 4.39 2.12 -2.30
N TYR A 167 3.37 2.70 -2.90
CA TYR A 167 2.19 1.94 -3.31
C TYR A 167 2.55 0.95 -4.41
N ARG A 168 2.02 -0.25 -4.29
CA ARG A 168 2.19 -1.32 -5.25
C ARG A 168 0.93 -2.15 -5.39
N LEU A 169 0.84 -2.92 -6.43
CA LEU A 169 -0.18 -3.94 -6.55
C LEU A 169 0.00 -5.00 -5.44
N PRO A 170 -1.07 -5.52 -4.87
CA PRO A 170 -0.98 -6.64 -3.95
C PRO A 170 -0.44 -7.87 -4.68
N THR A 171 0.26 -8.72 -3.97
CA THR A 171 0.54 -10.07 -4.45
C THR A 171 -0.77 -10.88 -4.47
N GLU A 172 -0.80 -11.95 -5.24
CA GLU A 172 -1.93 -12.87 -5.29
C GLU A 172 -2.30 -13.38 -3.88
N ALA A 173 -1.29 -13.73 -3.08
CA ALA A 173 -1.47 -14.18 -1.71
C ALA A 173 -2.05 -13.09 -0.78
N GLU A 174 -1.58 -11.86 -0.89
CA GLU A 174 -2.11 -10.73 -0.12
C GLU A 174 -3.57 -10.45 -0.48
N TRP A 175 -3.87 -10.47 -1.78
CA TRP A 175 -5.22 -10.25 -2.27
C TRP A 175 -6.19 -11.33 -1.78
N GLU A 176 -5.82 -12.61 -1.96
CA GLU A 176 -6.66 -13.74 -1.56
C GLU A 176 -6.85 -13.80 -0.04
N PHE A 177 -5.78 -13.54 0.73
CA PHE A 177 -5.87 -13.45 2.19
C PHE A 177 -6.89 -12.39 2.62
N ALA A 178 -6.79 -11.19 2.07
CA ALA A 178 -7.69 -10.10 2.39
C ALA A 178 -9.14 -10.41 1.99
N ALA A 179 -9.36 -11.00 0.81
CA ALA A 179 -10.69 -11.39 0.33
C ALA A 179 -11.34 -12.44 1.23
N ARG A 180 -10.60 -13.49 1.63
CA ARG A 180 -11.12 -14.57 2.50
C ARG A 180 -11.42 -14.09 3.93
N HIS A 181 -10.63 -13.19 4.46
CA HIS A 181 -10.81 -12.64 5.82
C HIS A 181 -11.78 -11.46 5.89
N ARG A 182 -12.53 -11.19 4.81
CA ARG A 182 -13.55 -10.11 4.72
C ARG A 182 -13.02 -8.72 5.09
N TRP A 183 -11.74 -8.44 4.89
CA TRP A 183 -11.18 -7.12 5.13
C TRP A 183 -11.71 -6.07 4.12
N CYS A 184 -12.05 -6.51 2.90
CA CYS A 184 -12.60 -5.64 1.84
C CYS A 184 -14.12 -5.44 1.92
N CYS A 185 -14.90 -6.28 2.64
CA CYS A 185 -16.35 -6.35 2.50
C CYS A 185 -17.13 -5.97 3.78
N ARG A 186 -16.53 -5.33 4.75
CA ARG A 186 -17.28 -4.75 5.88
C ARG A 186 -17.76 -3.32 5.58
N ALA A 187 -18.42 -3.14 4.46
CA ALA A 187 -19.14 -1.90 4.19
C ALA A 187 -20.49 -2.24 3.57
N ALA A 188 -21.54 -1.81 4.27
CA ALA A 188 -22.96 -1.85 3.96
C ALA A 188 -23.70 -3.09 4.53
N ARG A 189 -24.12 -2.98 5.74
CA ARG A 189 -25.48 -3.30 6.17
C ARG A 189 -26.11 -2.01 6.67
#